data_699087b0d0b0e37b1349280bad0cb4ad
#
_entry.id   699087b0d0b0e37b1349280bad0cb4ad
#
_cell.length_a   1.000
_cell.length_b   1.000
_cell.length_c   1.000
_cell.angle_alpha   90.00
_cell.angle_beta   90.00
_cell.angle_gamma   90.00
#
_symmetry.space_group_name_H-M   'P 1'
#
loop_
_entity.id
_entity.type
_entity.pdbx_description
1 polymer ?
#
loop_
_entity_poly.entity_id
_entity_poly.type
_entity_poly.pdbx_seq_one_letter_code
_entity_poly.pdbx_strand_id
1 'polypeptide(L)'
;FVYYFAWLLVGFNFFRSLEHIFNEDGGAESIAGIPLSTYSTEAAANIVAIFAQWGFSQLVLSCFLLLIIIKMRELIPLMLIIVALENILRGGVGLYKSLILEDAPPGAVSPILGLVTLAVFFISIKDN
;
A
#
# COMPACT_ATOMS: atom_id res chain seq x y z
N PHE A 1 10.03 -18.09 -8.54
CA PHE A 1 9.68 -17.47 -7.25
C PHE A 1 9.31 -16.00 -7.43
N VAL A 2 10.21 -15.14 -7.93
CA VAL A 2 10.04 -13.68 -8.11
C VAL A 2 8.74 -13.32 -8.83
N TYR A 3 8.43 -14.02 -9.93
CA TYR A 3 7.22 -13.78 -10.71
C TYR A 3 5.93 -14.01 -9.92
N TYR A 4 5.84 -15.08 -9.14
CA TYR A 4 4.68 -15.36 -8.30
C TYR A 4 4.55 -14.37 -7.14
N PHE A 5 5.68 -13.97 -6.57
CA PHE A 5 5.70 -12.92 -5.54
C PHE A 5 5.19 -11.58 -6.09
N ALA A 6 5.56 -11.21 -7.32
CA ALA A 6 5.05 -10.02 -7.98
C ALA A 6 3.52 -10.06 -8.15
N TRP A 7 2.94 -11.20 -8.52
CA TRP A 7 1.49 -11.38 -8.58
C TRP A 7 0.80 -11.19 -7.23
N LEU A 8 1.39 -11.72 -6.16
CA LEU A 8 0.86 -11.52 -4.79
C LEU A 8 0.88 -10.03 -4.41
N LEU A 9 1.95 -9.30 -4.71
CA LEU A 9 2.04 -7.87 -4.46
C LEU A 9 0.96 -7.09 -5.20
N VAL A 10 0.76 -7.37 -6.48
CA VAL A 10 -0.27 -6.69 -7.28
C VAL A 10 -1.66 -7.01 -6.74
N GLY A 11 -1.97 -8.27 -6.46
CA GLY A 11 -3.24 -8.68 -5.87
C GLY A 11 -3.52 -7.97 -4.54
N PHE A 12 -2.53 -7.92 -3.65
CA PHE A 12 -2.63 -7.22 -2.38
C PHE A 12 -2.86 -5.70 -2.55
N ASN A 13 -2.13 -5.06 -3.47
CA ASN A 13 -2.32 -3.64 -3.74
C ASN A 13 -3.70 -3.33 -4.34
N PHE A 14 -4.20 -4.18 -5.25
CA PHE A 14 -5.56 -4.07 -5.78
C PHE A 14 -6.60 -4.16 -4.66
N PHE A 15 -6.54 -5.21 -3.85
CA PHE A 15 -7.47 -5.40 -2.74
C PHE A 15 -7.49 -4.18 -1.81
N ARG A 16 -6.32 -3.73 -1.37
CA ARG A 16 -6.19 -2.56 -0.51
C ARG A 16 -6.75 -1.29 -1.16
N SER A 17 -6.52 -1.09 -2.46
CA SER A 17 -7.07 0.05 -3.19
C SER A 17 -8.59 0.05 -3.19
N LEU A 18 -9.21 -1.09 -3.44
CA LEU A 18 -10.66 -1.23 -3.46
C LEU A 18 -11.27 -0.99 -2.08
N GLU A 19 -10.63 -1.46 -1.01
CA GLU A 19 -11.06 -1.18 0.36
C GLU A 19 -11.07 0.33 0.63
N HIS A 20 -10.01 1.06 0.27
CA HIS A 20 -9.96 2.51 0.49
C HIS A 20 -10.95 3.29 -0.36
N ILE A 21 -11.34 2.79 -1.53
CA ILE A 21 -12.29 3.47 -2.42
C ILE A 21 -13.74 3.18 -2.03
N PHE A 22 -14.06 1.92 -1.76
CA PHE A 22 -15.45 1.45 -1.68
C PHE A 22 -15.94 1.15 -0.26
N ASN A 23 -15.04 0.98 0.71
CA ASN A 23 -15.45 0.85 2.09
C ASN A 23 -16.06 2.17 2.59
N GLU A 24 -17.14 2.09 3.35
CA GLU A 24 -17.93 3.24 3.80
C GLU A 24 -17.10 4.30 4.54
N ASP A 25 -16.14 3.85 5.37
CA ASP A 25 -15.20 4.72 6.09
C ASP A 25 -13.84 4.88 5.38
N GLY A 26 -13.72 4.39 4.15
CA GLY A 26 -12.45 4.33 3.43
C GLY A 26 -11.40 3.44 4.09
N GLY A 27 -11.78 2.63 5.08
CA GLY A 27 -10.86 1.86 5.92
C GLY A 27 -10.13 2.70 6.98
N ALA A 28 -10.54 3.94 7.19
CA ALA A 28 -9.87 4.84 8.14
C ALA A 28 -10.07 4.38 9.59
N GLU A 29 -11.29 4.05 9.99
CA GLU A 29 -11.58 3.52 11.33
C GLU A 29 -11.49 2.00 11.35
N SER A 30 -12.19 1.32 10.43
CA SER A 30 -12.31 -0.14 10.40
C SER A 30 -10.98 -0.87 10.16
N ILE A 31 -10.03 -0.27 9.45
CA ILE A 31 -8.73 -0.89 9.13
C ILE A 31 -7.58 -0.15 9.80
N ALA A 32 -7.51 1.18 9.65
CA ALA A 32 -6.39 1.97 10.15
C ALA A 32 -6.50 2.31 11.65
N GLY A 33 -7.67 2.16 12.26
CA GLY A 33 -7.88 2.43 13.68
C GLY A 33 -7.94 3.92 14.03
N ILE A 34 -8.25 4.80 13.06
CA ILE A 34 -8.45 6.23 13.30
C ILE A 34 -9.83 6.40 13.96
N PRO A 35 -9.92 7.02 15.15
CA PRO A 35 -11.19 7.13 15.90
C PRO A 35 -12.12 8.20 15.29
N LEU A 36 -12.72 7.94 14.12
CA LEU A 36 -13.57 8.88 13.38
C LEU A 36 -14.76 9.36 14.21
N SER A 37 -15.28 8.51 15.09
CA SER A 37 -16.40 8.84 15.98
C SER A 37 -16.09 9.96 16.99
N THR A 38 -14.81 10.23 17.23
CA THR A 38 -14.37 11.30 18.15
C THR A 38 -14.18 12.65 17.46
N TYR A 39 -14.27 12.69 16.12
CA TYR A 39 -14.10 13.91 15.33
C TYR A 39 -15.45 14.52 14.93
N SER A 40 -15.44 15.79 14.52
CA SER A 40 -16.62 16.38 13.89
C SER A 40 -16.97 15.64 12.60
N THR A 41 -18.24 15.68 12.20
CA THR A 41 -18.72 15.03 10.97
C THR A 41 -17.93 15.48 9.74
N GLU A 42 -17.61 16.77 9.67
CA GLU A 42 -16.85 17.35 8.55
C GLU A 42 -15.39 16.86 8.55
N ALA A 43 -14.76 16.79 9.72
CA ALA A 43 -13.38 16.29 9.84
C ALA A 43 -13.31 14.80 9.48
N ALA A 44 -14.24 14.00 9.97
CA ALA A 44 -14.34 12.58 9.61
C ALA A 44 -14.54 12.39 8.11
N ALA A 45 -15.45 13.13 7.48
CA ALA A 45 -15.69 13.08 6.03
C ALA A 45 -14.44 13.46 5.22
N ASN A 46 -13.67 14.45 5.65
CA ASN A 46 -12.42 14.82 5.00
C ASN A 46 -11.37 13.70 5.08
N ILE A 47 -11.25 13.01 6.21
CA ILE A 47 -10.35 11.88 6.39
C ILE A 47 -10.74 10.74 5.43
N VAL A 48 -12.02 10.39 5.37
CA VAL A 48 -12.53 9.35 4.46
C VAL A 48 -12.27 9.71 3.00
N ALA A 49 -12.48 10.96 2.62
CA ALA A 49 -12.21 11.45 1.27
C ALA A 49 -10.71 11.34 0.91
N ILE A 50 -9.81 11.66 1.83
CA ILE A 50 -8.36 11.53 1.64
C ILE A 50 -7.97 10.04 1.47
N PHE A 51 -8.54 9.14 2.27
CA PHE A 51 -8.32 7.70 2.11
C PHE A 51 -8.80 7.20 0.75
N ALA A 52 -9.96 7.65 0.28
CA ALA A 52 -10.47 7.30 -1.04
C ALA A 52 -9.56 7.81 -2.17
N GLN A 53 -9.09 9.06 -2.09
CA GLN A 53 -8.14 9.62 -3.05
C GLN A 53 -6.82 8.81 -3.08
N TRP A 54 -6.32 8.46 -1.91
CA TRP A 54 -5.16 7.57 -1.81
C TRP A 54 -5.43 6.20 -2.42
N GLY A 55 -6.61 5.62 -2.19
CA GLY A 55 -7.06 4.37 -2.81
C GLY A 55 -7.04 4.44 -4.33
N PHE A 56 -7.53 5.53 -4.94
CA PHE A 56 -7.47 5.72 -6.39
C PHE A 56 -6.03 5.82 -6.90
N SER A 57 -5.15 6.53 -6.22
CA SER A 57 -3.73 6.60 -6.58
C SER A 57 -3.07 5.21 -6.56
N GLN A 58 -3.39 4.40 -5.55
CA GLN A 58 -2.91 3.03 -5.45
C GLN A 58 -3.51 2.11 -6.52
N LEU A 59 -4.77 2.32 -6.90
CA LEU A 59 -5.40 1.56 -7.98
C LEU A 59 -4.71 1.81 -9.32
N VAL A 60 -4.41 3.07 -9.64
CA VAL A 60 -3.65 3.43 -10.84
C VAL A 60 -2.27 2.78 -10.83
N LEU A 61 -1.55 2.85 -9.70
CA LEU A 61 -0.27 2.16 -9.54
C LEU A 61 -0.42 0.65 -9.74
N SER A 62 -1.44 0.03 -9.15
CA SER A 62 -1.69 -1.41 -9.28
C SER A 62 -1.97 -1.83 -10.73
N CYS A 63 -2.70 -1.03 -11.48
CA CYS A 63 -2.92 -1.25 -12.91
C CYS A 63 -1.60 -1.19 -13.69
N PHE A 64 -0.72 -0.23 -13.37
CA PHE A 64 0.59 -0.12 -13.98
C PHE A 64 1.48 -1.32 -13.64
N LEU A 65 1.50 -1.76 -12.38
CA LEU A 65 2.24 -2.96 -11.95
C LEU A 65 1.70 -4.23 -12.65
N LEU A 66 0.40 -4.34 -12.82
CA LEU A 66 -0.24 -5.43 -13.55
C LEU A 66 0.22 -5.45 -15.02
N LEU A 67 0.28 -4.27 -15.66
CA LEU A 67 0.79 -4.15 -17.03
C LEU A 67 2.25 -4.64 -17.15
N ILE A 68 3.10 -4.29 -16.18
CA ILE A 68 4.49 -4.77 -16.11
C ILE A 68 4.51 -6.30 -16.08
N ILE A 69 3.75 -6.93 -15.18
CA ILE A 69 3.77 -8.40 -15.06
C ILE A 69 3.30 -9.09 -16.34
N ILE A 70 2.29 -8.53 -17.02
CA ILE A 70 1.69 -9.17 -18.20
C ILE A 70 2.51 -8.93 -19.47
N LYS A 71 3.01 -7.70 -19.65
CA LYS A 71 3.57 -7.25 -20.94
C LYS A 71 5.05 -6.89 -20.91
N MET A 72 5.62 -6.59 -19.76
CA MET A 72 6.95 -5.97 -19.63
C MET A 72 7.73 -6.64 -18.50
N ARG A 73 7.85 -7.97 -18.55
CA ARG A 73 8.41 -8.80 -17.45
C ARG A 73 9.84 -8.43 -17.10
N GLU A 74 10.59 -7.89 -18.03
CA GLU A 74 11.94 -7.37 -17.82
C GLU A 74 11.98 -6.19 -16.84
N LEU A 75 10.84 -5.52 -16.61
CA LEU A 75 10.69 -4.43 -15.65
C LEU A 75 10.26 -4.90 -14.25
N ILE A 76 10.10 -6.19 -14.01
CA ILE A 76 9.75 -6.70 -12.67
C ILE A 76 10.74 -6.23 -11.59
N PRO A 77 12.07 -6.21 -11.79
CA PRO A 77 12.98 -5.65 -10.79
C PRO A 77 12.67 -4.18 -10.47
N LEU A 78 12.38 -3.36 -11.49
CA LEU A 78 11.98 -1.96 -11.29
C LEU A 78 10.66 -1.85 -10.49
N MET A 79 9.68 -2.69 -10.79
CA MET A 79 8.44 -2.79 -10.04
C MET A 79 8.71 -3.11 -8.55
N LEU A 80 9.56 -4.10 -8.28
CA LEU A 80 9.87 -4.53 -6.92
C LEU A 80 10.53 -3.42 -6.10
N ILE A 81 11.50 -2.70 -6.66
CA ILE A 81 12.15 -1.59 -5.93
C ILE A 81 11.18 -0.44 -5.66
N ILE A 82 10.27 -0.12 -6.59
CA ILE A 82 9.24 0.91 -6.39
C ILE A 82 8.31 0.52 -5.24
N VAL A 83 7.81 -0.72 -5.24
CA VAL A 83 6.91 -1.21 -4.17
C VAL A 83 7.65 -1.30 -2.83
N ALA A 84 8.91 -1.72 -2.82
CA ALA A 84 9.73 -1.76 -1.61
C ALA A 84 9.88 -0.36 -1.00
N LEU A 85 10.28 0.62 -1.81
CA LEU A 85 10.46 2.01 -1.37
C LEU A 85 9.15 2.61 -0.87
N GLU A 86 8.04 2.40 -1.58
CA GLU A 86 6.72 2.89 -1.17
C GLU A 86 6.36 2.38 0.25
N ASN A 87 6.55 1.10 0.50
CA ASN A 87 6.22 0.50 1.79
C ASN A 87 7.18 0.95 2.91
N ILE A 88 8.48 1.08 2.65
CA ILE A 88 9.47 1.56 3.61
C ILE A 88 9.22 3.03 3.96
N LEU A 89 9.02 3.89 2.94
CA LEU A 89 8.80 5.32 3.14
C LEU A 89 7.48 5.60 3.85
N ARG A 90 6.44 4.82 3.60
CA ARG A 90 5.17 4.92 4.33
C ARG A 90 5.36 4.66 5.82
N GLY A 91 6.16 3.67 6.19
CA GLY A 91 6.54 3.44 7.59
C GLY A 91 7.33 4.64 8.17
N GLY A 92 8.24 5.21 7.36
CA GLY A 92 8.98 6.41 7.73
C GLY A 92 8.09 7.63 7.99
N VAL A 93 7.02 7.80 7.22
CA VAL A 93 6.03 8.87 7.47
C VAL A 93 5.39 8.71 8.86
N GLY A 94 5.11 7.48 9.30
CA GLY A 94 4.59 7.21 10.64
C GLY A 94 5.51 7.68 11.75
N LEU A 95 6.84 7.70 11.53
CA LEU A 95 7.81 8.25 12.48
C LEU A 95 7.86 9.78 12.47
N TYR A 96 7.62 10.39 11.33
CA TYR A 96 7.68 11.84 11.13
C TYR A 96 6.35 12.54 11.43
N LYS A 97 5.23 11.92 11.06
CA LYS A 97 3.86 12.38 11.31
C LYS A 97 3.06 11.23 11.88
N SER A 98 3.09 11.08 13.20
CA SER A 98 2.39 10.00 13.88
C SER A 98 0.87 10.16 13.78
N LEU A 99 0.19 9.07 13.46
CA LEU A 99 -1.27 8.98 13.57
C LEU A 99 -1.66 8.73 15.02
N ILE A 100 -2.78 9.29 15.45
CA ILE A 100 -3.42 8.96 16.72
C ILE A 100 -4.40 7.84 16.43
N LEU A 101 -4.11 6.65 16.94
CA LEU A 101 -4.83 5.42 16.66
C LEU A 101 -5.27 4.76 17.97
N GLU A 102 -6.41 4.06 17.94
CA GLU A 102 -6.86 3.23 19.06
C GLU A 102 -6.03 1.93 19.18
N ASP A 103 -5.73 1.31 18.02
CA ASP A 103 -4.97 0.08 17.93
C ASP A 103 -3.90 0.15 16.82
N ALA A 104 -2.91 -0.75 16.87
CA ALA A 104 -1.90 -0.85 15.83
C ALA A 104 -2.53 -1.33 14.51
N PRO A 105 -2.48 -0.52 13.42
CA PRO A 105 -3.12 -0.87 12.17
C PRO A 105 -2.34 -1.98 11.43
N PRO A 106 -3.00 -2.75 10.54
CA PRO A 106 -2.30 -3.69 9.66
C PRO A 106 -1.18 -3.04 8.84
N GLY A 107 -1.32 -1.75 8.52
CA GLY A 107 -0.30 -0.96 7.82
C GLY A 107 1.00 -0.76 8.60
N ALA A 108 1.03 -1.00 9.91
CA ALA A 108 2.24 -0.95 10.73
C ALA A 108 3.29 -1.97 10.28
N VAL A 109 2.90 -3.06 9.61
CA VAL A 109 3.81 -4.05 9.03
C VAL A 109 4.35 -3.67 7.65
N SER A 110 3.91 -2.54 7.07
CA SER A 110 4.36 -2.11 5.74
C SER A 110 5.89 -2.02 5.60
N PRO A 111 6.67 -1.51 6.56
CA PRO A 111 8.13 -1.52 6.45
C PRO A 111 8.71 -2.93 6.33
N ILE A 112 8.13 -3.91 7.02
CA ILE A 112 8.56 -5.31 6.93
C ILE A 112 8.29 -5.85 5.53
N LEU A 113 7.09 -5.61 4.97
CA LEU A 113 6.77 -5.96 3.59
C LEU A 113 7.74 -5.28 2.61
N GLY A 114 8.07 -4.02 2.86
CA GLY A 114 9.06 -3.28 2.06
C GLY A 114 10.44 -3.94 2.09
N LEU A 115 10.94 -4.35 3.26
CA LEU A 115 12.22 -5.03 3.40
C LEU A 115 12.22 -6.42 2.73
N VAL A 116 11.13 -7.18 2.88
CA VAL A 116 10.97 -8.48 2.18
C VAL A 116 10.98 -8.27 0.66
N THR A 117 10.24 -7.27 0.18
CA THR A 117 10.20 -6.95 -1.26
C THR A 117 11.57 -6.50 -1.78
N LEU A 118 12.33 -5.74 -0.97
CA LEU A 118 13.70 -5.34 -1.30
C LEU A 118 14.63 -6.55 -1.39
N ALA A 119 14.49 -7.53 -0.50
CA ALA A 119 15.26 -8.78 -0.59
C ALA A 119 14.92 -9.55 -1.88
N VAL A 120 13.64 -9.63 -2.25
CA VAL A 120 13.20 -10.25 -3.51
C VAL A 120 13.72 -9.50 -4.74
N PHE A 121 13.80 -8.15 -4.67
CA PHE A 121 14.46 -7.35 -5.70
C PHE A 121 15.91 -7.78 -5.93
N PHE A 122 16.70 -7.94 -4.86
CA PHE A 122 18.11 -8.39 -5.01
C PHE A 122 18.22 -9.81 -5.57
N ILE A 123 17.27 -10.69 -5.28
CA ILE A 123 17.20 -12.01 -5.93
C ILE A 123 16.92 -11.83 -7.42
N SER A 124 15.96 -10.99 -7.78
CA SER A 124 15.52 -10.79 -9.17
C SER A 124 16.63 -10.28 -10.11
N ILE A 125 17.56 -9.47 -9.60
CA ILE A 125 18.67 -8.94 -10.40
C ILE A 125 19.87 -9.90 -10.49
N LYS A 126 19.93 -10.94 -9.65
CA LYS A 126 20.96 -11.98 -9.74
C LYS A 126 20.58 -13.09 -10.72
N ASP A 127 19.29 -13.31 -10.91
CA ASP A 127 18.76 -14.35 -11.79
C ASP A 127 18.60 -13.87 -13.25
N ASN A 128 18.89 -12.60 -13.52
CA ASN A 128 18.97 -12.00 -14.85
C ASN A 128 20.42 -11.88 -15.31
#